data_a95f006f10452ba788a864404099ad49
#
_entry.id   a95f006f10452ba788a864404099ad49
#
_cell.length_a   1.000
_cell.length_b   1.000
_cell.length_c   1.000
_cell.angle_alpha   90.00
_cell.angle_beta   90.00
_cell.angle_gamma   90.00
#
_symmetry.space_group_name_H-M   'P 1'
#
loop_
_entity.id
_entity.type
_entity.pdbx_description
1 polymer ?
#
loop_
_entity_poly.entity_id
_entity_poly.type
_entity_poly.pdbx_seq_one_letter_code
_entity_poly.pdbx_strand_id
1 'polypeptide(L)'
;MDKTAVRTESAPAPFQGAPYSQAIKANGLVFVSGQLGLKPDHAEMVGDTIEEQTRQVFDNLDAILTEAGSGLDRIVKTTVFLASLDDFQGMNSVYAERVGNTPPARSTIEVAGLPSGALVEIEAVALL
;
A
#
# COMPACT_ATOMS: atom_id res chain seq x y z
N MET A 1 -11.89 -8.12 -22.10
CA MET A 1 -11.34 -6.92 -21.47
C MET A 1 -9.96 -7.23 -20.92
N ASP A 2 -8.99 -6.41 -21.25
CA ASP A 2 -7.60 -6.69 -20.92
C ASP A 2 -7.20 -6.14 -19.56
N LYS A 3 -6.22 -6.78 -18.97
CA LYS A 3 -5.54 -6.25 -17.81
C LYS A 3 -4.10 -5.86 -18.18
N THR A 4 -3.61 -4.79 -17.57
CA THR A 4 -2.26 -4.28 -17.83
C THR A 4 -1.49 -4.19 -16.52
N ALA A 5 -0.32 -4.79 -16.47
CA ALA A 5 0.53 -4.73 -15.28
C ALA A 5 1.18 -3.35 -15.16
N VAL A 6 1.28 -2.86 -13.93
CA VAL A 6 2.00 -1.63 -13.59
C VAL A 6 3.32 -2.01 -12.95
N ARG A 7 4.38 -1.32 -13.33
CA ARG A 7 5.71 -1.57 -12.80
C ARG A 7 6.47 -0.27 -12.62
N THR A 8 7.07 -0.06 -11.46
CA THR A 8 7.92 1.09 -11.18
C THR A 8 9.08 0.68 -10.27
N GLU A 9 10.22 1.31 -10.46
CA GLU A 9 11.38 1.13 -9.59
C GLU A 9 11.29 2.00 -8.32
N SER A 10 10.31 2.90 -8.27
CA SER A 10 10.10 3.80 -7.12
C SER A 10 9.29 3.14 -5.99
N ALA A 11 8.96 1.87 -6.13
CA ALA A 11 8.34 1.06 -5.10
C ALA A 11 8.98 -0.33 -5.12
N PRO A 12 8.86 -1.13 -4.04
CA PRO A 12 9.46 -2.45 -4.01
C PRO A 12 8.94 -3.36 -5.12
N ALA A 13 9.84 -4.10 -5.76
CA ALA A 13 9.50 -5.15 -6.72
C ALA A 13 8.75 -6.29 -5.98
N PRO A 14 8.07 -7.18 -6.73
CA PRO A 14 7.45 -8.35 -6.11
C PRO A 14 8.45 -9.10 -5.23
N PHE A 15 7.98 -9.42 -4.03
CA PHE A 15 8.83 -9.99 -2.97
C PHE A 15 9.45 -11.31 -3.42
N GLN A 16 10.78 -11.39 -3.43
CA GLN A 16 11.54 -12.58 -3.83
C GLN A 16 11.14 -13.12 -5.21
N GLY A 17 10.75 -12.25 -6.14
CA GLY A 17 10.34 -12.66 -7.47
C GLY A 17 9.04 -13.46 -7.51
N ALA A 18 8.19 -13.32 -6.50
CA ALA A 18 6.91 -14.02 -6.43
C ALA A 18 5.99 -13.64 -7.60
N PRO A 19 5.07 -14.53 -7.98
CA PRO A 19 4.24 -14.34 -9.18
C PRO A 19 3.07 -13.38 -8.93
N TYR A 20 3.37 -12.09 -8.77
CA TYR A 20 2.35 -11.05 -8.72
C TYR A 20 2.91 -9.76 -9.30
N SER A 21 2.02 -8.86 -9.69
CA SER A 21 2.37 -7.52 -10.18
C SER A 21 2.22 -6.51 -9.05
N GLN A 22 2.95 -5.40 -9.12
CA GLN A 22 2.76 -4.30 -8.17
C GLN A 22 1.33 -3.77 -8.23
N ALA A 23 0.76 -3.66 -9.43
CA ALA A 23 -0.63 -3.31 -9.62
C ALA A 23 -1.11 -3.79 -10.99
N ILE A 24 -2.43 -3.84 -11.14
CA ILE A 24 -3.10 -4.18 -12.39
C ILE A 24 -4.09 -3.07 -12.70
N LYS A 25 -4.07 -2.59 -13.96
CA LYS A 25 -5.10 -1.70 -14.49
C LYS A 25 -6.12 -2.54 -15.25
N ALA A 26 -7.38 -2.36 -14.92
CA ALA A 26 -8.48 -3.04 -15.63
C ALA A 26 -9.77 -2.26 -15.42
N ASN A 27 -10.52 -2.08 -16.52
CA ASN A 27 -11.87 -1.52 -16.48
C ASN A 27 -11.97 -0.17 -15.74
N GLY A 28 -10.99 0.72 -15.95
CA GLY A 28 -11.01 2.06 -15.36
C GLY A 28 -10.55 2.10 -13.90
N LEU A 29 -10.03 0.99 -13.39
CA LEU A 29 -9.57 0.86 -12.01
C LEU A 29 -8.11 0.42 -11.97
N VAL A 30 -7.46 0.71 -10.85
CA VAL A 30 -6.12 0.19 -10.51
C VAL A 30 -6.26 -0.64 -9.25
N PHE A 31 -5.80 -1.87 -9.31
CA PHE A 31 -5.78 -2.79 -8.16
C PHE A 31 -4.33 -2.92 -7.71
N VAL A 32 -4.00 -2.39 -6.54
CA VAL A 32 -2.63 -2.33 -6.04
C VAL A 32 -2.41 -3.43 -5.02
N SER A 33 -1.36 -4.22 -5.24
CA SER A 33 -0.94 -5.27 -4.31
C SER A 33 -0.57 -4.68 -2.96
N GLY A 34 -0.72 -5.46 -1.89
CA GLY A 34 -0.37 -5.05 -0.56
C GLY A 34 1.06 -4.51 -0.47
N GLN A 35 1.21 -3.34 0.15
CA GLN A 35 2.49 -2.69 0.34
C GLN A 35 2.88 -2.72 1.81
N LEU A 36 4.15 -3.04 2.05
CA LEU A 36 4.79 -2.99 3.36
C LEU A 36 5.62 -1.71 3.47
N GLY A 37 6.07 -1.39 4.67
CA GLY A 37 6.98 -0.25 4.89
C GLY A 37 8.41 -0.52 4.45
N LEU A 38 8.59 -1.13 3.29
CA LEU A 38 9.89 -1.46 2.74
C LEU A 38 10.40 -0.36 1.81
N LYS A 39 11.70 -0.08 1.88
CA LYS A 39 12.34 0.87 0.97
C LYS A 39 12.42 0.24 -0.43
N PRO A 40 12.22 1.03 -1.51
CA PRO A 40 12.22 0.49 -2.86
C PRO A 40 13.51 -0.21 -3.26
N ASP A 41 14.66 0.34 -2.85
CA ASP A 41 15.97 -0.11 -3.33
C ASP A 41 16.47 -1.38 -2.68
N HIS A 42 16.16 -1.59 -1.40
CA HIS A 42 16.86 -2.58 -0.58
C HIS A 42 15.93 -3.62 0.02
N ALA A 43 14.63 -3.48 -0.15
CA ALA A 43 13.65 -4.34 0.52
C ALA A 43 13.85 -4.37 2.03
N GLU A 44 14.42 -3.29 2.60
CA GLU A 44 14.58 -3.12 4.04
C GLU A 44 13.42 -2.37 4.63
N MET A 45 12.98 -2.77 5.84
CA MET A 45 11.98 -2.03 6.58
C MET A 45 12.51 -0.64 6.91
N VAL A 46 11.67 0.39 6.69
CA VAL A 46 12.06 1.79 6.86
C VAL A 46 12.39 2.12 8.32
N GLY A 47 11.76 1.42 9.26
CA GLY A 47 11.93 1.64 10.70
C GLY A 47 11.07 0.71 11.51
N ASP A 48 11.05 0.93 12.83
CA ASP A 48 10.39 0.03 13.78
C ASP A 48 9.05 0.54 14.30
N THR A 49 8.68 1.78 13.98
CA THR A 49 7.43 2.35 14.48
C THR A 49 6.31 2.21 13.47
N ILE A 50 5.07 2.13 13.97
CA ILE A 50 3.90 2.05 13.10
C ILE A 50 3.80 3.29 12.19
N GLU A 51 4.14 4.46 12.71
CA GLU A 51 4.08 5.72 11.95
C GLU A 51 5.07 5.70 10.79
N GLU A 52 6.33 5.32 11.04
CA GLU A 52 7.34 5.23 9.99
C GLU A 52 6.94 4.24 8.90
N GLN A 53 6.48 3.06 9.31
CA GLN A 53 6.10 2.03 8.36
C GLN A 53 4.87 2.43 7.55
N THR A 54 3.89 3.07 8.17
CA THR A 54 2.68 3.52 7.46
C THR A 54 3.03 4.61 6.44
N ARG A 55 3.94 5.55 6.77
CA ARG A 55 4.38 6.56 5.81
C ARG A 55 5.03 5.93 4.59
N GLN A 56 5.90 4.96 4.80
CA GLN A 56 6.57 4.29 3.68
C GLN A 56 5.57 3.47 2.85
N VAL A 57 4.59 2.83 3.47
CA VAL A 57 3.52 2.15 2.74
C VAL A 57 2.83 3.12 1.78
N PHE A 58 2.47 4.33 2.25
CA PHE A 58 1.83 5.33 1.41
C PHE A 58 2.76 5.89 0.34
N ASP A 59 4.04 6.04 0.63
CA ASP A 59 5.01 6.43 -0.40
C ASP A 59 5.06 5.38 -1.52
N ASN A 60 5.04 4.11 -1.16
CA ASN A 60 5.03 3.02 -2.14
C ASN A 60 3.71 3.00 -2.93
N LEU A 61 2.57 3.16 -2.27
CA LEU A 61 1.27 3.26 -2.95
C LEU A 61 1.25 4.44 -3.92
N ASP A 62 1.75 5.60 -3.48
CA ASP A 62 1.79 6.81 -4.30
C ASP A 62 2.63 6.59 -5.56
N ALA A 63 3.80 5.99 -5.42
CA ALA A 63 4.68 5.71 -6.56
C ALA A 63 4.00 4.79 -7.57
N ILE A 64 3.35 3.72 -7.10
CA ILE A 64 2.68 2.76 -7.98
C ILE A 64 1.47 3.41 -8.66
N LEU A 65 0.66 4.16 -7.90
CA LEU A 65 -0.52 4.82 -8.45
C LEU A 65 -0.13 5.89 -9.46
N THR A 66 0.92 6.66 -9.18
CA THR A 66 1.43 7.67 -10.12
C THR A 66 1.88 7.02 -11.43
N GLU A 67 2.60 5.92 -11.35
CA GLU A 67 3.02 5.17 -12.54
C GLU A 67 1.80 4.68 -13.34
N ALA A 68 0.73 4.32 -12.65
CA ALA A 68 -0.50 3.86 -13.30
C ALA A 68 -1.32 4.99 -13.93
N GLY A 69 -1.02 6.25 -13.61
CA GLY A 69 -1.82 7.40 -14.05
C GLY A 69 -2.93 7.77 -13.08
N SER A 70 -2.81 7.33 -11.83
CA SER A 70 -3.77 7.61 -10.76
C SER A 70 -3.11 8.44 -9.64
N GLY A 71 -3.59 8.34 -8.42
CA GLY A 71 -3.02 9.05 -7.28
C GLY A 71 -3.69 8.63 -5.97
N LEU A 72 -3.10 9.04 -4.85
CA LEU A 72 -3.63 8.72 -3.53
C LEU A 72 -5.05 9.27 -3.32
N ASP A 73 -5.34 10.43 -3.89
CA ASP A 73 -6.67 11.06 -3.79
C ASP A 73 -7.73 10.36 -4.63
N ARG A 74 -7.34 9.40 -5.44
CA ARG A 74 -8.25 8.63 -6.30
C ARG A 74 -8.52 7.23 -5.76
N ILE A 75 -7.97 6.89 -4.60
CA ILE A 75 -8.23 5.60 -3.95
C ILE A 75 -9.70 5.55 -3.51
N VAL A 76 -10.38 4.46 -3.83
CA VAL A 76 -11.79 4.26 -3.45
C VAL A 76 -11.94 3.22 -2.33
N LYS A 77 -10.97 2.33 -2.18
CA LYS A 77 -11.02 1.27 -1.17
C LYS A 77 -9.61 0.89 -0.74
N THR A 78 -9.42 0.72 0.56
CA THR A 78 -8.21 0.10 1.11
C THR A 78 -8.58 -1.05 2.04
N THR A 79 -7.65 -1.99 2.19
CA THR A 79 -7.65 -2.95 3.28
C THR A 79 -6.35 -2.78 4.04
N VAL A 80 -6.44 -2.54 5.33
CA VAL A 80 -5.29 -2.37 6.22
C VAL A 80 -5.15 -3.61 7.07
N PHE A 81 -3.98 -4.26 6.96
CA PHE A 81 -3.63 -5.43 7.76
C PHE A 81 -2.62 -4.98 8.81
N LEU A 82 -2.92 -5.22 10.09
CA LEU A 82 -2.05 -4.86 11.21
C LEU A 82 -1.55 -6.12 11.92
N ALA A 83 -0.30 -6.10 12.33
CA ALA A 83 0.24 -7.16 13.19
C ALA A 83 -0.40 -7.10 14.58
N SER A 84 -0.82 -5.91 15.02
CA SER A 84 -1.54 -5.71 16.28
C SER A 84 -2.50 -4.54 16.17
N LEU A 85 -3.73 -4.71 16.63
CA LEU A 85 -4.69 -3.61 16.70
C LEU A 85 -4.29 -2.53 17.70
N ASP A 86 -3.29 -2.79 18.55
CA ASP A 86 -2.70 -1.77 19.43
C ASP A 86 -2.10 -0.62 18.61
N ASP A 87 -1.72 -0.87 17.34
CA ASP A 87 -1.14 0.13 16.45
C ASP A 87 -2.18 0.91 15.66
N PHE A 88 -3.47 0.70 15.94
CA PHE A 88 -4.58 1.31 15.19
C PHE A 88 -4.50 2.84 15.18
N GLN A 89 -4.27 3.46 16.34
CA GLN A 89 -4.22 4.93 16.46
C GLN A 89 -3.02 5.53 15.71
N GLY A 90 -1.84 4.91 15.85
CA GLY A 90 -0.64 5.38 15.17
C GLY A 90 -0.76 5.27 13.65
N MET A 91 -1.31 4.17 13.16
CA MET A 91 -1.59 3.99 11.75
C MET A 91 -2.59 5.04 11.25
N ASN A 92 -3.69 5.26 11.99
CA ASN A 92 -4.72 6.21 11.60
C ASN A 92 -4.19 7.64 11.49
N SER A 93 -3.27 8.05 12.36
CA SER A 93 -2.75 9.42 12.34
C SER A 93 -2.02 9.70 11.02
N VAL A 94 -1.24 8.75 10.53
CA VAL A 94 -0.55 8.88 9.24
C VAL A 94 -1.52 8.72 8.08
N TYR A 95 -2.41 7.75 8.17
CA TYR A 95 -3.43 7.49 7.15
C TYR A 95 -4.23 8.75 6.83
N ALA A 96 -4.69 9.46 7.88
CA ALA A 96 -5.48 10.68 7.72
C ALA A 96 -4.74 11.77 6.94
N GLU A 97 -3.40 11.85 7.08
CA GLU A 97 -2.59 12.84 6.38
C GLU A 97 -2.46 12.53 4.88
N ARG A 98 -2.66 11.28 4.47
CA ARG A 98 -2.29 10.82 3.14
C ARG A 98 -3.48 10.56 2.21
N VAL A 99 -4.68 10.36 2.75
CA VAL A 99 -5.84 9.96 1.91
C VAL A 99 -6.72 11.11 1.43
N GLY A 100 -6.40 12.35 1.80
CA GLY A 100 -7.13 13.53 1.33
C GLY A 100 -8.46 13.77 2.06
N ASN A 101 -9.28 14.64 1.46
CA ASN A 101 -10.51 15.13 2.11
C ASN A 101 -11.68 14.17 2.05
N THR A 102 -11.67 13.24 1.09
CA THR A 102 -12.68 12.21 0.96
C THR A 102 -12.01 10.85 1.18
N PRO A 103 -11.94 10.38 2.43
CA PRO A 103 -11.29 9.11 2.71
C PRO A 103 -11.94 7.95 1.98
N PRO A 104 -11.16 6.97 1.52
CA PRO A 104 -11.73 5.80 0.87
C PRO A 104 -12.49 4.91 1.86
N ALA A 105 -13.31 4.02 1.34
CA ALA A 105 -13.86 2.93 2.15
C ALA A 105 -12.70 2.06 2.64
N ARG A 106 -12.80 1.52 3.86
CA ARG A 106 -11.70 0.79 4.48
C ARG A 106 -12.19 -0.35 5.36
N SER A 107 -11.43 -1.44 5.35
CA SER A 107 -11.47 -2.45 6.41
C SER A 107 -10.10 -2.50 7.06
N THR A 108 -10.07 -2.64 8.39
CA THR A 108 -8.82 -2.75 9.15
C THR A 108 -8.92 -3.98 10.04
N ILE A 109 -7.94 -4.88 9.90
CA ILE A 109 -7.97 -6.17 10.62
C ILE A 109 -6.59 -6.48 11.18
N GLU A 110 -6.57 -7.19 12.31
CA GLU A 110 -5.36 -7.79 12.84
C GLU A 110 -5.17 -9.14 12.18
N VAL A 111 -3.94 -9.46 11.79
CA VAL A 111 -3.61 -10.73 11.14
C VAL A 111 -2.61 -11.52 11.98
N ALA A 112 -2.50 -12.82 11.71
CA ALA A 112 -1.62 -13.70 12.46
C ALA A 112 -0.14 -13.35 12.27
N GLY A 113 0.23 -12.77 11.12
CA GLY A 113 1.59 -12.35 10.84
C GLY A 113 1.68 -11.66 9.50
N LEU A 114 2.72 -10.85 9.35
CA LEU A 114 3.02 -10.15 8.09
C LEU A 114 4.46 -10.48 7.67
N PRO A 115 4.75 -10.42 6.36
CA PRO A 115 6.11 -10.67 5.89
C PRO A 115 7.13 -9.71 6.50
N SER A 116 8.35 -10.18 6.69
CA SER A 116 9.49 -9.38 7.16
C SER A 116 9.29 -8.73 8.54
N GLY A 117 8.39 -9.26 9.34
CA GLY A 117 8.09 -8.69 10.65
C GLY A 117 7.41 -7.33 10.57
N ALA A 118 6.74 -7.03 9.47
CA ALA A 118 6.06 -5.75 9.28
C ALA A 118 4.95 -5.56 10.31
N LEU A 119 4.70 -4.29 10.65
CA LEU A 119 3.61 -3.91 11.55
C LEU A 119 2.31 -3.61 10.77
N VAL A 120 2.43 -3.27 9.49
CA VAL A 120 1.29 -2.86 8.66
C VAL A 120 1.52 -3.26 7.21
N GLU A 121 0.42 -3.61 6.55
CA GLU A 121 0.35 -3.82 5.11
C GLU A 121 -0.95 -3.20 4.61
N ILE A 122 -0.93 -2.51 3.46
CA ILE A 122 -2.13 -1.88 2.89
C ILE A 122 -2.21 -2.20 1.40
N GLU A 123 -3.36 -2.70 0.98
CA GLU A 123 -3.71 -2.83 -0.44
C GLU A 123 -4.76 -1.79 -0.79
N ALA A 124 -4.90 -1.48 -2.07
CA ALA A 124 -5.79 -0.40 -2.50
C ALA A 124 -6.42 -0.67 -3.86
N VAL A 125 -7.60 -0.08 -4.05
CA VAL A 125 -8.24 0.04 -5.37
C VAL A 125 -8.44 1.53 -5.61
N ALA A 126 -8.04 2.01 -6.79
CA ALA A 126 -8.15 3.42 -7.16
C ALA A 126 -8.77 3.60 -8.55
N LEU A 127 -9.25 4.82 -8.80
CA LEU A 127 -9.76 5.20 -10.12
C LEU A 127 -8.59 5.58 -11.04
N LEU A 128 -8.73 5.25 -12.31
CA LEU A 128 -7.82 5.75 -13.36
C LEU A 128 -8.21 7.16 -13.79
#